data_fb3e9c9c1f24723bddb12154edc82d91
#
_entry.id   fb3e9c9c1f24723bddb12154edc82d91
#
_cell.length_a   1.000
_cell.length_b   1.000
_cell.length_c   1.000
_cell.angle_alpha   90.00
_cell.angle_beta   90.00
_cell.angle_gamma   90.00
#
_symmetry.space_group_name_H-M   'P 1'
#
loop_
_entity.id
_entity.type
_entity.pdbx_description
1 polymer ?
#
loop_
_entity_poly.entity_id
_entity_poly.type
_entity_poly.pdbx_seq_one_letter_code
_entity_poly.pdbx_strand_id
1 'polypeptide(L)'
;LRVASRLREWSLGSFFRYSTETDYESRSVGLSLARELRQKTITLGANYAYTHDRAFRILANVPGVRIPWKSKVPSEDDPTDFVDGPTNVLQVHNASLGYNHVLTRTLLASLQVEGSHARGPQENPYRRVRNGMEEVHPLLRRRLAVSGSARYAIPKARLALEPRYRFSADDWGVRTHAPQLRLHARVLPELSLRARYRYYIQNAAEFWSPTGDYAATDRYRTAD
;
A
#
# COMPACT_ATOMS: atom_id res chain seq x y z
N LEU A 1 14.04 -14.19 -2.31
CA LEU A 1 14.25 -14.93 -3.55
C LEU A 1 13.33 -14.36 -4.63
N ARG A 2 13.83 -14.18 -5.83
CA ARG A 2 13.04 -13.82 -7.02
C ARG A 2 13.42 -14.73 -8.16
N VAL A 3 12.43 -15.17 -8.92
CA VAL A 3 12.61 -15.95 -10.14
C VAL A 3 11.81 -15.28 -11.25
N ALA A 4 12.40 -15.12 -12.42
CA ALA A 4 11.73 -14.59 -13.59
C ALA A 4 12.09 -15.43 -14.81
N SER A 5 11.11 -15.68 -15.66
CA SER A 5 11.25 -16.37 -16.92
C SER A 5 10.54 -15.60 -18.03
N ARG A 6 11.11 -15.64 -19.23
CA ARG A 6 10.53 -15.03 -20.42
C ARG A 6 10.34 -16.07 -21.52
N LEU A 7 9.10 -16.20 -21.99
CA LEU A 7 8.70 -17.12 -23.05
C LEU A 7 8.02 -16.32 -24.18
N ARG A 8 8.76 -16.02 -25.25
CA ARG A 8 8.26 -15.19 -26.38
C ARG A 8 7.70 -13.83 -25.87
N GLU A 9 6.37 -13.66 -25.94
CA GLU A 9 5.65 -12.44 -25.55
C GLU A 9 5.25 -12.43 -24.06
N TRP A 10 5.47 -13.52 -23.35
CA TRP A 10 5.09 -13.67 -21.94
C TRP A 10 6.28 -13.50 -21.01
N SER A 11 6.06 -12.83 -19.90
CA SER A 11 6.99 -12.76 -18.78
C SER A 11 6.28 -13.25 -17.53
N LEU A 12 6.86 -14.22 -16.87
CA LEU A 12 6.37 -14.78 -15.60
C LEU A 12 7.41 -14.49 -14.53
N GLY A 13 6.98 -14.02 -13.38
CA GLY A 13 7.83 -13.80 -12.22
C GLY A 13 7.17 -14.29 -10.95
N SER A 14 7.99 -14.70 -10.00
CA SER A 14 7.59 -15.02 -8.65
C SER A 14 8.59 -14.48 -7.65
N PHE A 15 8.13 -14.21 -6.43
CA PHE A 15 9.02 -13.86 -5.34
C PHE A 15 8.56 -14.50 -4.03
N PHE A 16 9.53 -14.74 -3.17
CA PHE A 16 9.35 -14.99 -1.74
C PHE A 16 10.16 -13.97 -0.97
N ARG A 17 9.57 -13.39 0.05
CA ARG A 17 10.23 -12.46 0.97
C ARG A 17 9.95 -12.91 2.41
N TYR A 18 10.98 -12.93 3.22
CA TYR A 18 10.91 -13.07 4.66
C TYR A 18 11.59 -11.86 5.31
N SER A 19 10.96 -11.29 6.31
CA SER A 19 11.51 -10.20 7.12
C SER A 19 11.17 -10.48 8.58
N THR A 20 12.13 -10.24 9.45
CA THR A 20 11.93 -10.33 10.90
C THR A 20 12.56 -9.12 11.56
N GLU A 21 11.82 -8.54 12.47
CA GLU A 21 12.21 -7.45 13.34
C GLU A 21 11.94 -7.88 14.78
N THR A 22 12.28 -7.04 15.73
CA THR A 22 12.14 -7.39 17.15
C THR A 22 10.67 -7.66 17.53
N ASP A 23 9.76 -6.91 16.92
CA ASP A 23 8.31 -6.94 17.23
C ASP A 23 7.43 -7.32 16.02
N TYR A 24 8.06 -7.75 14.91
CA TYR A 24 7.31 -8.03 13.68
C TYR A 24 7.96 -9.14 12.85
N GLU A 25 7.14 -10.03 12.31
CA GLU A 25 7.55 -11.04 11.34
C GLU A 25 6.65 -10.96 10.10
N SER A 26 7.24 -10.97 8.92
CA SER A 26 6.52 -10.91 7.66
C SER A 26 6.99 -11.99 6.70
N ARG A 27 6.03 -12.66 6.07
CA ARG A 27 6.25 -13.62 4.99
C ARG A 27 5.38 -13.24 3.81
N SER A 28 5.99 -13.01 2.67
CA SER A 28 5.25 -12.64 1.46
C SER A 28 5.61 -13.54 0.30
N VAL A 29 4.61 -13.92 -0.46
CA VAL A 29 4.74 -14.61 -1.75
C VAL A 29 4.02 -13.81 -2.82
N GLY A 30 4.54 -13.81 -4.03
CA GLY A 30 3.85 -13.13 -5.12
C GLY A 30 4.17 -13.70 -6.48
N LEU A 31 3.22 -13.49 -7.37
CA LEU A 31 3.26 -13.88 -8.78
C LEU A 31 3.05 -12.65 -9.64
N SER A 32 3.75 -12.60 -10.76
CA SER A 32 3.56 -11.57 -11.78
C SER A 32 3.49 -12.22 -13.15
N LEU A 33 2.57 -11.75 -13.97
CA LEU A 33 2.41 -12.15 -15.35
C LEU A 33 2.35 -10.89 -16.20
N ALA A 34 3.12 -10.85 -17.29
CA ALA A 34 3.00 -9.80 -18.27
C ALA A 34 3.00 -10.37 -19.69
N ARG A 35 2.28 -9.70 -20.58
CA ARG A 35 2.22 -10.04 -22.00
C ARG A 35 2.48 -8.80 -22.84
N GLU A 36 3.42 -8.95 -23.77
CA GLU A 36 3.70 -7.94 -24.79
C GLU A 36 2.86 -8.23 -26.05
N LEU A 37 2.19 -7.23 -26.57
CA LEU A 37 1.31 -7.30 -27.74
C LEU A 37 1.70 -6.24 -28.78
N ARG A 38 1.23 -6.40 -30.01
CA ARG A 38 1.43 -5.45 -31.11
C ARG A 38 2.90 -5.01 -31.25
N GLN A 39 3.79 -5.97 -31.47
CA GLN A 39 5.23 -5.70 -31.60
C GLN A 39 5.80 -4.93 -30.39
N LYS A 40 5.33 -5.28 -29.17
CA LYS A 40 5.75 -4.71 -27.88
C LYS A 40 5.32 -3.26 -27.64
N THR A 41 4.37 -2.73 -28.42
CA THR A 41 3.82 -1.40 -28.16
C THR A 41 2.80 -1.41 -27.04
N ILE A 42 2.18 -2.57 -26.74
CA ILE A 42 1.25 -2.74 -25.63
C ILE A 42 1.80 -3.78 -24.67
N THR A 43 1.77 -3.49 -23.38
CA THR A 43 2.06 -4.46 -22.32
C THR A 43 0.89 -4.53 -21.36
N LEU A 44 0.35 -5.72 -21.19
CA LEU A 44 -0.62 -6.05 -20.14
C LEU A 44 0.13 -6.74 -19.00
N GLY A 45 -0.17 -6.36 -17.77
CA GLY A 45 0.41 -6.95 -16.57
C GLY A 45 -0.64 -7.30 -15.54
N ALA A 46 -0.44 -8.41 -14.86
CA ALA A 46 -1.22 -8.82 -13.69
C ALA A 46 -0.26 -9.24 -12.59
N ASN A 47 -0.51 -8.80 -11.36
CA ASN A 47 0.28 -9.17 -10.20
C ASN A 47 -0.66 -9.57 -9.07
N TYR A 48 -0.21 -10.54 -8.28
CA TYR A 48 -0.85 -10.93 -7.05
C TYR A 48 0.23 -11.17 -5.99
N ALA A 49 -0.03 -10.71 -4.77
CA ALA A 49 0.83 -10.98 -3.62
C ALA A 49 -0.02 -11.29 -2.39
N TYR A 50 0.42 -12.27 -1.64
CA TYR A 50 -0.09 -12.60 -0.32
C TYR A 50 0.99 -12.32 0.72
N THR A 51 0.61 -11.66 1.79
CA THR A 51 1.48 -11.38 2.93
C THR A 51 0.82 -11.90 4.20
N HIS A 52 1.62 -12.58 5.02
CA HIS A 52 1.26 -13.09 6.33
C HIS A 52 2.21 -12.48 7.35
N ASP A 53 1.66 -11.59 8.16
CA ASP A 53 2.40 -10.80 9.13
C ASP A 53 1.99 -11.20 10.55
N ARG A 54 2.94 -11.19 11.47
CA ARG A 54 2.72 -11.38 12.90
C ARG A 54 3.25 -10.18 13.65
N ALA A 55 2.40 -9.54 14.43
CA ALA A 55 2.79 -8.45 15.30
C ALA A 55 3.02 -8.94 16.73
N PHE A 56 4.00 -8.35 17.39
CA PHE A 56 4.35 -8.63 18.78
C PHE A 56 4.53 -7.33 19.54
N ARG A 57 4.38 -7.39 20.83
CA ARG A 57 4.74 -6.31 21.75
C ARG A 57 5.96 -6.74 22.56
N ILE A 58 6.90 -5.82 22.71
CA ILE A 58 8.09 -6.06 23.53
C ILE A 58 7.81 -5.55 24.93
N LEU A 59 8.10 -6.35 25.93
CA LEU A 59 8.05 -5.93 27.32
C LEU A 59 9.33 -5.15 27.64
N ALA A 60 9.18 -3.89 28.00
CA ALA A 60 10.31 -3.00 28.33
C ALA A 60 11.20 -3.53 29.48
N ASN A 61 10.62 -4.30 30.40
CA ASN A 61 11.28 -4.78 31.62
C ASN A 61 11.85 -6.21 31.50
N VAL A 62 11.65 -6.89 30.36
CA VAL A 62 12.11 -8.29 30.17
C VAL A 62 12.69 -8.41 28.77
N PRO A 63 14.01 -8.20 28.59
CA PRO A 63 14.66 -8.29 27.29
C PRO A 63 14.43 -9.65 26.62
N GLY A 64 14.11 -9.64 25.33
CA GLY A 64 13.91 -10.84 24.52
C GLY A 64 12.53 -11.52 24.64
N VAL A 65 11.66 -11.05 25.51
CA VAL A 65 10.27 -11.59 25.59
C VAL A 65 9.35 -10.85 24.61
N ARG A 66 8.75 -11.61 23.70
CA ARG A 66 7.80 -11.18 22.69
C ARG A 66 6.41 -11.69 23.04
N ILE A 67 5.44 -10.79 23.19
CA ILE A 67 4.04 -11.14 23.42
C ILE A 67 3.28 -10.92 22.11
N PRO A 68 2.49 -11.90 21.64
CA PRO A 68 1.62 -11.70 20.48
C PRO A 68 0.73 -10.46 20.66
N TRP A 69 0.81 -9.50 19.74
CA TRP A 69 -0.06 -8.34 19.74
C TRP A 69 -1.41 -8.70 19.13
N LYS A 70 -2.48 -8.45 19.85
CA LYS A 70 -3.84 -8.65 19.38
C LYS A 70 -4.59 -7.33 19.45
N SER A 71 -5.32 -7.00 18.37
CA SER A 71 -6.28 -5.89 18.39
C SER A 71 -7.27 -6.04 19.53
N LYS A 72 -7.69 -4.92 20.10
CA LYS A 72 -8.85 -4.90 20.97
C LYS A 72 -10.13 -4.95 20.13
N VAL A 73 -11.08 -5.77 20.56
CA VAL A 73 -12.41 -5.86 19.96
C VAL A 73 -13.46 -5.67 21.06
N PRO A 74 -14.63 -5.12 20.75
CA PRO A 74 -15.73 -5.04 21.71
C PRO A 74 -16.08 -6.45 22.21
N SER A 75 -16.34 -6.57 23.51
CA SER A 75 -16.85 -7.81 24.11
C SER A 75 -18.23 -8.15 23.52
N GLU A 76 -18.54 -9.44 23.44
CA GLU A 76 -19.87 -9.90 23.05
C GLU A 76 -20.92 -9.61 24.15
N ASP A 77 -20.48 -9.64 25.42
CA ASP A 77 -21.36 -9.46 26.59
C ASP A 77 -21.58 -7.99 26.95
N ASP A 78 -20.57 -7.15 26.73
CA ASP A 78 -20.62 -5.71 27.00
C ASP A 78 -19.88 -4.92 25.91
N PRO A 79 -20.61 -4.19 25.04
CA PRO A 79 -19.98 -3.39 23.95
C PRO A 79 -19.08 -2.26 24.45
N THR A 80 -19.14 -1.91 25.73
CA THR A 80 -18.26 -0.88 26.32
C THR A 80 -16.94 -1.47 26.84
N ASP A 81 -16.87 -2.80 26.99
CA ASP A 81 -15.64 -3.51 27.33
C ASP A 81 -14.91 -3.99 26.08
N PHE A 82 -13.57 -4.02 26.16
CA PHE A 82 -12.70 -4.39 25.05
C PHE A 82 -11.78 -5.55 25.47
N VAL A 83 -11.96 -6.67 24.80
CA VAL A 83 -11.16 -7.88 25.00
C VAL A 83 -10.12 -8.06 23.90
N ASP A 84 -9.14 -8.94 24.14
CA ASP A 84 -8.18 -9.30 23.11
C ASP A 84 -8.86 -9.99 21.93
N GLY A 85 -8.62 -9.50 20.75
CA GLY A 85 -9.11 -10.09 19.51
C GLY A 85 -8.56 -11.50 19.24
N PRO A 86 -9.11 -12.18 18.25
CA PRO A 86 -8.86 -13.62 18.04
C PRO A 86 -7.45 -13.94 17.54
N THR A 87 -6.71 -12.96 16.99
CA THR A 87 -5.44 -13.22 16.31
C THR A 87 -4.47 -12.06 16.39
N ASN A 88 -3.18 -12.37 16.36
CA ASN A 88 -2.09 -11.42 16.12
C ASN A 88 -1.57 -11.47 14.68
N VAL A 89 -2.30 -12.10 13.78
CA VAL A 89 -1.93 -12.28 12.38
C VAL A 89 -2.68 -11.31 11.50
N LEU A 90 -1.93 -10.52 10.72
CA LEU A 90 -2.44 -9.72 9.64
C LEU A 90 -2.19 -10.44 8.30
N GLN A 91 -3.27 -10.72 7.59
CA GLN A 91 -3.23 -11.31 6.25
C GLN A 91 -3.58 -10.23 5.23
N VAL A 92 -2.72 -10.06 4.22
CA VAL A 92 -2.94 -9.06 3.18
C VAL A 92 -2.86 -9.70 1.80
N HIS A 93 -3.92 -9.55 1.04
CA HIS A 93 -3.99 -9.92 -0.37
C HIS A 93 -3.93 -8.64 -1.21
N ASN A 94 -2.98 -8.57 -2.13
CA ASN A 94 -2.85 -7.49 -3.08
C ASN A 94 -2.94 -8.03 -4.49
N ALA A 95 -3.77 -7.41 -5.32
CA ALA A 95 -3.87 -7.72 -6.75
C ALA A 95 -3.75 -6.44 -7.56
N SER A 96 -3.12 -6.50 -8.73
CA SER A 96 -3.08 -5.37 -9.63
C SER A 96 -3.13 -5.79 -11.09
N LEU A 97 -3.74 -4.93 -11.90
CA LEU A 97 -3.76 -5.00 -13.36
C LEU A 97 -3.13 -3.74 -13.91
N GLY A 98 -2.25 -3.90 -14.90
CA GLY A 98 -1.54 -2.81 -15.54
C GLY A 98 -1.70 -2.86 -17.06
N TYR A 99 -1.86 -1.69 -17.65
CA TYR A 99 -1.85 -1.47 -19.08
C TYR A 99 -0.84 -0.39 -19.41
N ASN A 100 0.11 -0.68 -20.30
CA ASN A 100 1.06 0.26 -20.84
C ASN A 100 0.96 0.26 -22.35
N HIS A 101 0.95 1.43 -22.96
CA HIS A 101 0.84 1.58 -24.41
C HIS A 101 1.78 2.68 -24.92
N VAL A 102 2.70 2.30 -25.79
CA VAL A 102 3.51 3.23 -26.57
C VAL A 102 2.64 3.75 -27.72
N LEU A 103 1.98 4.89 -27.49
CA LEU A 103 1.06 5.48 -28.45
C LEU A 103 1.79 6.06 -29.66
N THR A 104 2.94 6.69 -29.42
CA THR A 104 3.82 7.24 -30.44
C THR A 104 5.29 7.02 -30.03
N ARG A 105 6.25 7.40 -30.89
CA ARG A 105 7.69 7.37 -30.55
C ARG A 105 8.04 8.25 -29.34
N THR A 106 7.17 9.19 -28.98
CA THR A 106 7.42 10.16 -27.91
C THR A 106 6.40 10.10 -26.78
N LEU A 107 5.34 9.29 -26.92
CA LEU A 107 4.24 9.23 -25.94
C LEU A 107 3.99 7.78 -25.47
N LEU A 108 4.16 7.57 -24.18
CA LEU A 108 3.78 6.36 -23.45
C LEU A 108 2.64 6.69 -22.48
N ALA A 109 1.55 5.95 -22.55
CA ALA A 109 0.46 6.01 -21.57
C ALA A 109 0.46 4.75 -20.69
N SER A 110 0.10 4.90 -19.42
CA SER A 110 -0.03 3.79 -18.47
C SER A 110 -1.28 3.96 -17.62
N LEU A 111 -1.96 2.84 -17.38
CA LEU A 111 -3.09 2.73 -16.46
C LEU A 111 -2.83 1.55 -15.53
N GLN A 112 -3.14 1.69 -14.24
CA GLN A 112 -3.03 0.62 -13.26
C GLN A 112 -4.23 0.66 -12.32
N VAL A 113 -4.80 -0.52 -12.06
CA VAL A 113 -5.82 -0.73 -11.04
C VAL A 113 -5.23 -1.67 -9.99
N GLU A 114 -5.41 -1.35 -8.72
CA GLU A 114 -4.89 -2.11 -7.59
C GLU A 114 -6.01 -2.33 -6.58
N GLY A 115 -6.16 -3.57 -6.13
CA GLY A 115 -7.03 -3.96 -5.02
C GLY A 115 -6.21 -4.51 -3.86
N SER A 116 -6.58 -4.17 -2.64
CA SER A 116 -5.99 -4.72 -1.43
C SER A 116 -7.10 -5.18 -0.48
N HIS A 117 -6.90 -6.33 0.14
CA HIS A 117 -7.77 -6.89 1.18
C HIS A 117 -6.89 -7.29 2.37
N ALA A 118 -7.06 -6.59 3.49
CA ALA A 118 -6.33 -6.83 4.72
C ALA A 118 -7.28 -7.34 5.80
N ARG A 119 -6.90 -8.40 6.52
CA ARG A 119 -7.66 -8.98 7.64
C ARG A 119 -6.73 -9.26 8.80
N GLY A 120 -7.07 -8.75 9.97
CA GLY A 120 -6.30 -8.87 11.21
C GLY A 120 -5.97 -7.51 11.82
N PRO A 121 -5.10 -7.46 12.84
CA PRO A 121 -4.69 -6.23 13.50
C PRO A 121 -4.05 -5.24 12.52
N GLN A 122 -4.51 -4.00 12.48
CA GLN A 122 -4.02 -2.96 11.57
C GLN A 122 -3.53 -1.71 12.30
N GLU A 123 -3.77 -1.62 13.60
CA GLU A 123 -3.28 -0.54 14.46
C GLU A 123 -1.81 -0.75 14.85
N ASN A 124 -1.16 0.34 15.24
CA ASN A 124 0.17 0.30 15.80
C ASN A 124 0.11 0.00 17.30
N PRO A 125 0.76 -1.07 17.81
CA PRO A 125 0.72 -1.48 19.21
C PRO A 125 1.27 -0.44 20.20
N TYR A 126 1.99 0.56 19.71
CA TYR A 126 2.62 1.60 20.53
C TYR A 126 1.91 2.96 20.46
N ARG A 127 0.91 3.09 19.58
CA ARG A 127 0.15 4.35 19.43
C ARG A 127 -1.05 4.39 20.36
N ARG A 128 -1.34 5.59 20.82
CA ARG A 128 -2.49 5.89 21.68
C ARG A 128 -3.19 7.13 21.17
N VAL A 129 -4.50 7.17 21.32
CA VAL A 129 -5.29 8.37 21.10
C VAL A 129 -5.05 9.40 22.23
N ARG A 130 -5.48 10.63 22.02
CA ARG A 130 -5.16 11.77 22.91
C ARG A 130 -5.46 11.52 24.39
N ASN A 131 -6.55 10.82 24.70
CA ASN A 131 -6.93 10.48 26.08
C ASN A 131 -6.21 9.22 26.64
N GLY A 132 -5.14 8.75 25.97
CA GLY A 132 -4.28 7.68 26.45
C GLY A 132 -4.77 6.25 26.16
N MET A 133 -5.97 6.09 25.58
CA MET A 133 -6.49 4.78 25.17
C MET A 133 -5.72 4.23 23.97
N GLU A 134 -5.66 2.92 23.84
CA GLU A 134 -5.09 2.23 22.67
C GLU A 134 -5.95 2.50 21.43
N GLU A 135 -5.29 2.54 20.25
CA GLU A 135 -6.02 2.57 18.98
C GLU A 135 -6.82 1.28 18.81
N VAL A 136 -7.98 1.36 18.20
CA VAL A 136 -8.81 0.21 17.83
C VAL A 136 -9.31 0.44 16.41
N HIS A 137 -8.84 -0.40 15.49
CA HIS A 137 -9.26 -0.33 14.10
C HIS A 137 -10.16 -1.51 13.73
N PRO A 138 -11.00 -1.37 12.69
CA PRO A 138 -11.68 -2.53 12.12
C PRO A 138 -10.66 -3.58 11.67
N LEU A 139 -10.91 -4.85 11.98
CA LEU A 139 -10.04 -5.97 11.58
C LEU A 139 -10.03 -6.23 10.06
N LEU A 140 -10.93 -5.62 9.33
CA LEU A 140 -11.04 -5.74 7.89
C LEU A 140 -10.84 -4.38 7.23
N ARG A 141 -10.00 -4.37 6.17
CA ARG A 141 -9.85 -3.20 5.30
C ARG A 141 -9.71 -3.62 3.85
N ARG A 142 -10.57 -3.08 3.02
CA ARG A 142 -10.53 -3.26 1.56
C ARG A 142 -10.23 -1.92 0.92
N ARG A 143 -9.26 -1.90 0.03
CA ARG A 143 -8.85 -0.70 -0.68
C ARG A 143 -8.83 -0.94 -2.18
N LEU A 144 -9.32 0.02 -2.94
CA LEU A 144 -9.18 0.09 -4.38
C LEU A 144 -8.38 1.34 -4.74
N ALA A 145 -7.46 1.22 -5.69
CA ALA A 145 -6.72 2.34 -6.22
C ALA A 145 -6.65 2.27 -7.75
N VAL A 146 -6.73 3.44 -8.38
CA VAL A 146 -6.56 3.60 -9.83
C VAL A 146 -5.50 4.67 -10.05
N SER A 147 -4.55 4.40 -10.92
CA SER A 147 -3.53 5.36 -11.30
C SER A 147 -3.33 5.41 -12.81
N GLY A 148 -3.21 6.62 -13.33
CA GLY A 148 -2.88 6.87 -14.73
C GLY A 148 -1.63 7.74 -14.86
N SER A 149 -0.86 7.54 -15.90
CA SER A 149 0.27 8.41 -16.24
C SER A 149 0.47 8.48 -17.75
N ALA A 150 1.03 9.60 -18.20
CA ALA A 150 1.50 9.78 -19.57
C ALA A 150 2.93 10.30 -19.53
N ARG A 151 3.85 9.66 -20.26
CA ARG A 151 5.21 10.15 -20.41
C ARG A 151 5.37 10.71 -21.83
N TYR A 152 5.63 12.01 -21.91
CA TYR A 152 5.86 12.69 -23.17
C TYR A 152 7.32 13.14 -23.29
N ALA A 153 8.01 12.63 -24.29
CA ALA A 153 9.38 13.03 -24.59
C ALA A 153 9.39 14.18 -25.62
N ILE A 154 10.22 15.18 -25.36
CA ILE A 154 10.52 16.32 -26.25
C ILE A 154 11.98 16.18 -26.67
N PRO A 155 12.29 15.44 -27.74
CA PRO A 155 13.67 15.09 -28.10
C PRO A 155 14.55 16.32 -28.37
N LYS A 156 14.02 17.35 -29.03
CA LYS A 156 14.75 18.60 -29.32
C LYS A 156 15.21 19.31 -28.04
N ALA A 157 14.40 19.27 -26.98
CA ALA A 157 14.73 19.86 -25.68
C ALA A 157 15.47 18.88 -24.76
N ARG A 158 15.69 17.63 -25.17
CA ARG A 158 16.24 16.55 -24.35
C ARG A 158 15.50 16.38 -23.02
N LEU A 159 14.19 16.56 -23.06
CA LEU A 159 13.29 16.62 -21.92
C LEU A 159 12.23 15.53 -22.03
N ALA A 160 11.80 14.99 -20.88
CA ALA A 160 10.56 14.20 -20.79
C ALA A 160 9.75 14.65 -19.58
N LEU A 161 8.45 14.80 -19.78
CA LEU A 161 7.46 15.12 -18.78
C LEU A 161 6.62 13.87 -18.51
N GLU A 162 6.34 13.62 -17.23
CA GLU A 162 5.49 12.49 -16.82
C GLU A 162 4.50 12.95 -15.73
N PRO A 163 3.34 13.53 -16.14
CA PRO A 163 2.23 13.66 -15.24
C PRO A 163 1.69 12.28 -14.84
N ARG A 164 1.34 12.14 -13.57
CA ARG A 164 0.72 10.97 -12.98
C ARG A 164 -0.38 11.39 -12.02
N TYR A 165 -1.45 10.65 -11.99
CA TYR A 165 -2.49 10.82 -10.99
C TYR A 165 -2.83 9.47 -10.39
N ARG A 166 -3.00 9.42 -9.05
CA ARG A 166 -3.49 8.26 -8.33
C ARG A 166 -4.67 8.67 -7.45
N PHE A 167 -5.75 7.93 -7.56
CA PHE A 167 -6.88 7.95 -6.65
C PHE A 167 -6.93 6.63 -5.89
N SER A 168 -7.29 6.65 -4.62
CA SER A 168 -7.67 5.44 -3.89
C SER A 168 -8.80 5.70 -2.91
N ALA A 169 -9.60 4.68 -2.66
CA ALA A 169 -10.66 4.67 -1.66
C ALA A 169 -10.65 3.33 -0.92
N ASP A 170 -11.10 3.35 0.33
CA ASP A 170 -11.24 2.16 1.15
C ASP A 170 -12.57 2.14 1.92
N ASP A 171 -12.86 1.01 2.56
CA ASP A 171 -14.08 0.79 3.35
C ASP A 171 -14.05 1.43 4.75
N TRP A 172 -12.97 2.14 5.10
CA TRP A 172 -12.91 3.03 6.26
C TRP A 172 -13.33 4.48 5.90
N GLY A 173 -13.81 4.71 4.66
CA GLY A 173 -14.20 6.03 4.16
C GLY A 173 -13.04 6.90 3.71
N VAL A 174 -11.79 6.41 3.80
CA VAL A 174 -10.61 7.19 3.39
C VAL A 174 -10.53 7.25 1.86
N ARG A 175 -10.47 8.47 1.33
CA ARG A 175 -10.26 8.76 -0.09
C ARG A 175 -9.00 9.58 -0.25
N THR A 176 -8.16 9.22 -1.21
CA THR A 176 -6.89 9.91 -1.45
C THR A 176 -6.76 10.36 -2.89
N HIS A 177 -6.13 11.53 -3.06
CA HIS A 177 -5.76 12.09 -4.36
C HIS A 177 -4.28 12.42 -4.35
N ALA A 178 -3.54 11.93 -5.31
CA ALA A 178 -2.10 12.11 -5.39
C ALA A 178 -1.64 12.47 -6.81
N PRO A 179 -1.84 13.72 -7.26
CA PRO A 179 -1.23 14.21 -8.48
C PRO A 179 0.29 14.32 -8.31
N GLN A 180 1.02 13.97 -9.36
CA GLN A 180 2.48 14.02 -9.40
C GLN A 180 2.94 14.44 -10.78
N LEU A 181 3.99 15.25 -10.81
CA LEU A 181 4.72 15.60 -12.03
C LEU A 181 6.18 15.17 -11.88
N ARG A 182 6.69 14.47 -12.87
CA ARG A 182 8.11 14.16 -13.01
C ARG A 182 8.67 14.84 -14.24
N LEU A 183 9.86 15.39 -14.07
CA LEU A 183 10.66 15.99 -15.12
C LEU A 183 11.97 15.22 -15.24
N HIS A 184 12.33 14.85 -16.45
CA HIS A 184 13.62 14.25 -16.78
C HIS A 184 14.28 15.12 -17.84
N ALA A 185 15.42 15.69 -17.54
CA ALA A 185 16.17 16.55 -18.44
C ALA A 185 17.61 16.02 -18.60
N ARG A 186 18.04 15.81 -19.82
CA ARG A 186 19.44 15.54 -20.13
C ARG A 186 20.13 16.86 -20.48
N VAL A 187 20.72 17.49 -19.46
CA VAL A 187 21.33 18.82 -19.58
C VAL A 187 22.64 18.76 -20.37
N LEU A 188 23.47 17.76 -20.08
CA LEU A 188 24.71 17.44 -20.78
C LEU A 188 24.73 15.95 -21.16
N PRO A 189 25.62 15.50 -22.04
CA PRO A 189 25.77 14.06 -22.33
C PRO A 189 25.99 13.23 -21.05
N GLU A 190 26.73 13.76 -20.08
CA GLU A 190 27.09 13.13 -18.84
C GLU A 190 26.15 13.47 -17.67
N LEU A 191 25.31 14.53 -17.81
CA LEU A 191 24.46 15.04 -16.75
C LEU A 191 22.98 14.91 -17.07
N SER A 192 22.29 14.10 -16.27
CA SER A 192 20.82 13.99 -16.29
C SER A 192 20.23 14.45 -14.96
N LEU A 193 19.27 15.36 -15.04
CA LEU A 193 18.53 15.88 -13.90
C LEU A 193 17.15 15.23 -13.86
N ARG A 194 16.68 14.94 -12.66
CA ARG A 194 15.33 14.44 -12.39
C ARG A 194 14.71 15.30 -11.29
N ALA A 195 13.55 15.89 -11.58
CA ALA A 195 12.73 16.57 -10.58
C ALA A 195 11.42 15.82 -10.43
N ARG A 196 10.90 15.77 -9.20
CA ARG A 196 9.60 15.19 -8.89
C ARG A 196 8.88 16.08 -7.90
N TYR A 197 7.67 16.49 -8.26
CA TYR A 197 6.73 17.12 -7.36
C TYR A 197 5.52 16.21 -7.19
N ARG A 198 5.08 16.00 -5.95
CA ARG A 198 3.89 15.22 -5.61
C ARG A 198 3.08 15.99 -4.58
N TYR A 199 1.84 16.22 -4.90
CA TYR A 199 0.85 16.68 -3.94
C TYR A 199 0.04 15.48 -3.47
N TYR A 200 -0.30 15.45 -2.18
CA TYR A 200 -1.09 14.38 -1.59
C TYR A 200 -2.13 14.97 -0.67
N ILE A 201 -3.38 14.56 -0.83
CA ILE A 201 -4.48 14.93 0.04
C ILE A 201 -5.34 13.69 0.31
N GLN A 202 -5.76 13.54 1.55
CA GLN A 202 -6.74 12.53 1.96
C GLN A 202 -7.72 13.15 2.95
N ASN A 203 -8.94 12.61 3.00
CA ASN A 203 -9.84 12.81 4.12
C ASN A 203 -9.52 11.83 5.26
N ALA A 204 -10.04 12.11 6.44
CA ALA A 204 -9.96 11.21 7.58
C ALA A 204 -10.83 9.96 7.41
N ALA A 205 -10.56 8.92 8.20
CA ALA A 205 -11.44 7.77 8.33
C ALA A 205 -12.78 8.17 8.98
N GLU A 206 -13.86 7.42 8.69
CA GLU A 206 -15.20 7.71 9.23
C GLU A 206 -15.25 7.68 10.77
N PHE A 207 -14.38 6.93 11.40
CA PHE A 207 -14.26 6.83 12.86
C PHE A 207 -13.17 7.74 13.45
N TRP A 208 -12.64 8.69 12.70
CA TRP A 208 -11.67 9.66 13.18
C TRP A 208 -12.36 10.81 13.94
N SER A 209 -11.78 11.21 15.07
CA SER A 209 -12.23 12.34 15.87
C SER A 209 -11.32 13.57 15.68
N PRO A 210 -11.87 14.76 15.35
CA PRO A 210 -11.08 15.98 15.17
C PRO A 210 -10.46 16.48 16.49
N THR A 211 -11.01 16.11 17.64
CA THR A 211 -10.45 16.44 18.97
C THR A 211 -9.41 15.41 19.42
N GLY A 212 -9.39 14.24 18.81
CA GLY A 212 -8.58 13.09 19.23
C GLY A 212 -9.10 12.42 20.50
N ASP A 213 -10.28 12.86 21.00
CA ASP A 213 -10.93 12.28 22.17
C ASP A 213 -12.01 11.29 21.72
N TYR A 214 -12.12 10.20 22.45
CA TYR A 214 -13.06 9.12 22.17
C TYR A 214 -13.78 8.74 23.46
N ALA A 215 -15.06 8.41 23.37
CA ALA A 215 -15.80 7.82 24.47
C ALA A 215 -15.37 6.36 24.68
N ALA A 216 -15.56 5.83 25.87
CA ALA A 216 -15.29 4.40 26.14
C ALA A 216 -16.16 3.48 25.27
N THR A 217 -17.33 3.96 24.86
CA THR A 217 -18.30 3.28 23.98
C THR A 217 -17.95 3.34 22.50
N ASP A 218 -16.97 4.17 22.09
CA ASP A 218 -16.57 4.26 20.68
C ASP A 218 -15.88 2.97 20.23
N ARG A 219 -16.53 2.27 19.30
CA ARG A 219 -16.08 0.96 18.79
C ARG A 219 -14.71 1.03 18.12
N TYR A 220 -14.44 2.11 17.41
CA TYR A 220 -13.17 2.33 16.71
C TYR A 220 -12.62 3.69 17.06
N ARG A 221 -11.29 3.78 17.12
CA ARG A 221 -10.56 5.00 17.45
C ARG A 221 -9.16 4.98 16.85
N THR A 222 -8.71 6.14 16.37
CA THR A 222 -7.41 6.30 15.74
C THR A 222 -6.76 7.61 16.12
N ALA A 223 -5.45 7.63 16.16
CA ALA A 223 -4.64 8.83 16.36
C ALA A 223 -4.29 9.56 15.05
N ASP A 224 -4.67 9.01 13.88
CA ASP A 224 -4.40 9.55 12.54
C ASP A 224 -5.57 10.36 11.99
#